data_4b5f4525b1ae25ffc8a22dc1ecae55ea
#
_entry.id   4b5f4525b1ae25ffc8a22dc1ecae55ea
#
_cell.length_a   1.000
_cell.length_b   1.000
_cell.length_c   1.000
_cell.angle_alpha   90.00
_cell.angle_beta   90.00
_cell.angle_gamma   90.00
#
_symmetry.space_group_name_H-M   'P 1'
#
loop_
_entity.id
_entity.type
_entity.pdbx_description
1 polymer ?
#
loop_
_entity_poly.entity_id
_entity_poly.type
_entity_poly.pdbx_seq_one_letter_code
_entity_poly.pdbx_strand_id
1 'polypeptide(L)'
;MPYPAGSPDTVSVVQTKLVLVIRADLGMGRGKIAAQAAHAAVAAALAATGTADFRAWLRDGQPKVVLRASGEEHLAAIADQAIAAGLPVQVIHDAGRTQVAEGTPTCCAIGPAQDARIDAVTGELALL
;
A
#
# COMPACT_ATOMS: atom_id res chain seq x y z
N MET A 1 19.30 9.72 8.84
CA MET A 1 20.21 9.36 9.92
C MET A 1 19.53 8.37 10.88
N PRO A 2 20.08 7.20 11.03
CA PRO A 2 19.50 6.26 11.99
C PRO A 2 19.69 6.77 13.42
N TYR A 3 18.82 6.33 14.31
CA TYR A 3 18.95 6.66 15.73
C TYR A 3 20.18 5.96 16.32
N PRO A 4 20.88 6.61 17.25
CA PRO A 4 22.00 5.96 17.94
C PRO A 4 21.51 4.73 18.71
N ALA A 5 22.29 3.65 18.70
CA ALA A 5 21.97 2.45 19.46
C ALA A 5 21.89 2.80 20.95
N GLY A 6 20.87 2.29 21.61
CA GLY A 6 20.66 2.53 23.05
C GLY A 6 20.06 3.88 23.40
N SER A 7 19.73 4.71 22.40
CA SER A 7 19.02 5.94 22.66
C SER A 7 17.59 5.64 23.13
N PRO A 8 17.05 6.38 24.11
CA PRO A 8 15.65 6.24 24.49
C PRO A 8 14.69 6.41 23.31
N ASP A 9 15.07 7.21 22.32
CA ASP A 9 14.25 7.45 21.14
C ASP A 9 14.13 6.22 20.26
N THR A 10 15.10 5.30 20.28
CA THR A 10 15.04 4.10 19.46
C THR A 10 13.95 3.14 19.92
N VAL A 11 13.63 3.09 21.20
CA VAL A 11 12.59 2.20 21.74
C VAL A 11 11.20 2.68 21.43
N SER A 12 11.05 3.96 21.09
CA SER A 12 9.75 4.55 20.73
C SER A 12 9.57 4.68 19.22
N VAL A 13 10.56 4.26 18.42
CA VAL A 13 10.46 4.33 16.96
C VAL A 13 9.44 3.32 16.48
N VAL A 14 8.37 3.80 15.86
CA VAL A 14 7.31 2.97 15.31
C VAL A 14 7.66 2.63 13.87
N GLN A 15 7.54 1.34 13.53
CA GLN A 15 7.78 0.90 12.17
C GLN A 15 6.60 1.23 11.27
N THR A 16 6.92 1.57 10.03
CA THR A 16 5.95 1.90 9.00
C THR A 16 6.09 0.93 7.83
N LYS A 17 5.03 0.82 7.05
CA LYS A 17 5.06 0.04 5.81
C LYS A 17 4.05 0.60 4.82
N LEU A 18 4.17 0.14 3.59
CA LEU A 18 3.21 0.37 2.52
C LEU A 18 2.61 -0.97 2.13
N VAL A 19 1.30 -1.07 2.10
CA VAL A 19 0.61 -2.26 1.61
C VAL A 19 0.04 -1.97 0.23
N LEU A 20 0.27 -2.90 -0.70
CA LEU A 20 -0.29 -2.88 -2.04
C LEU A 20 -1.26 -4.05 -2.14
N VAL A 21 -2.54 -3.76 -2.42
CA VAL A 21 -3.57 -4.79 -2.54
C VAL A 21 -3.95 -4.93 -3.99
N ILE A 22 -3.70 -6.11 -4.56
CA ILE A 22 -3.89 -6.38 -5.99
C ILE A 22 -5.10 -7.29 -6.19
N ARG A 23 -5.95 -6.99 -7.16
CA ARG A 23 -7.05 -7.88 -7.53
C ARG A 23 -6.50 -9.15 -8.16
N ALA A 24 -6.91 -10.29 -7.59
CA ALA A 24 -6.46 -11.59 -8.07
C ALA A 24 -7.38 -12.19 -9.15
N ASP A 25 -8.56 -11.61 -9.35
CA ASP A 25 -9.58 -12.15 -10.26
C ASP A 25 -9.44 -11.70 -11.72
N LEU A 26 -8.60 -10.70 -11.99
CA LEU A 26 -8.51 -10.12 -13.33
C LEU A 26 -7.65 -10.92 -14.30
N GLY A 27 -6.92 -11.92 -13.82
CA GLY A 27 -6.04 -12.70 -14.69
C GLY A 27 -4.86 -11.91 -15.25
N MET A 28 -4.42 -10.87 -14.55
CA MET A 28 -3.30 -10.06 -14.99
C MET A 28 -2.01 -10.87 -14.99
N GLY A 29 -1.21 -10.74 -16.05
CA GLY A 29 0.12 -11.31 -16.09
C GLY A 29 1.08 -10.65 -15.12
N ARG A 30 2.23 -11.31 -14.86
CA ARG A 30 3.22 -10.83 -13.89
C ARG A 30 3.71 -9.42 -14.20
N GLY A 31 3.97 -9.11 -15.46
CA GLY A 31 4.42 -7.78 -15.85
C GLY A 31 3.35 -6.71 -15.57
N LYS A 32 2.10 -7.01 -15.87
CA LYS A 32 0.98 -6.09 -15.59
C LYS A 32 0.83 -5.87 -14.09
N ILE A 33 0.91 -6.92 -13.29
CA ILE A 33 0.84 -6.83 -11.83
C ILE A 33 1.96 -5.94 -11.31
N ALA A 34 3.20 -6.18 -11.77
CA ALA A 34 4.35 -5.39 -11.35
C ALA A 34 4.18 -3.91 -11.70
N ALA A 35 3.70 -3.61 -12.90
CA ALA A 35 3.46 -2.23 -13.33
C ALA A 35 2.39 -1.54 -12.49
N GLN A 36 1.28 -2.24 -12.20
CA GLN A 36 0.22 -1.69 -11.36
C GLN A 36 0.67 -1.46 -9.93
N ALA A 37 1.42 -2.41 -9.36
CA ALA A 37 1.98 -2.26 -8.02
C ALA A 37 2.94 -1.07 -7.95
N ALA A 38 3.80 -0.93 -8.94
CA ALA A 38 4.73 0.20 -9.01
C ALA A 38 3.97 1.53 -9.12
N HIS A 39 2.92 1.58 -9.95
CA HIS A 39 2.08 2.77 -10.08
C HIS A 39 1.46 3.15 -8.73
N ALA A 40 0.90 2.16 -8.03
CA ALA A 40 0.29 2.40 -6.72
C ALA A 40 1.31 2.90 -5.70
N ALA A 41 2.51 2.30 -5.68
CA ALA A 41 3.57 2.70 -4.76
C ALA A 41 4.03 4.14 -5.02
N VAL A 42 4.20 4.52 -6.27
CA VAL A 42 4.59 5.89 -6.63
C VAL A 42 3.49 6.89 -6.24
N ALA A 43 2.24 6.57 -6.53
CA ALA A 43 1.11 7.44 -6.16
C ALA A 43 1.05 7.64 -4.65
N ALA A 44 1.23 6.56 -3.87
CA ALA A 44 1.23 6.63 -2.41
C ALA A 44 2.40 7.47 -1.88
N ALA A 45 3.60 7.28 -2.43
CA ALA A 45 4.78 8.03 -2.00
C ALA A 45 4.62 9.52 -2.27
N LEU A 46 4.15 9.88 -3.47
CA LEU A 46 3.94 11.29 -3.84
C LEU A 46 2.89 11.94 -2.94
N ALA A 47 1.81 11.23 -2.64
CA ALA A 47 0.74 11.76 -1.79
C ALA A 47 1.18 11.94 -0.33
N ALA A 48 2.15 11.14 0.13
CA ALA A 48 2.63 11.14 1.51
C ALA A 48 3.84 12.05 1.73
N THR A 49 4.38 12.64 0.68
CA THR A 49 5.55 13.51 0.77
C THR A 49 5.35 14.59 1.83
N GLY A 50 6.32 14.76 2.71
CA GLY A 50 6.26 15.76 3.78
C GLY A 50 5.69 15.24 5.10
N THR A 51 5.13 14.04 5.14
CA THR A 51 4.64 13.46 6.39
C THR A 51 5.76 12.77 7.17
N ALA A 52 5.59 12.68 8.49
CA ALA A 52 6.54 11.96 9.35
C ALA A 52 6.60 10.48 8.99
N ASP A 53 5.46 9.87 8.68
CA ASP A 53 5.40 8.45 8.30
C ASP A 53 6.16 8.19 7.00
N PHE A 54 6.07 9.09 6.03
CA PHE A 54 6.82 8.97 4.78
C PHE A 54 8.32 9.01 5.03
N ARG A 55 8.78 9.96 5.87
CA ARG A 55 10.22 10.07 6.20
C ARG A 55 10.73 8.83 6.92
N ALA A 56 9.96 8.31 7.88
CA ALA A 56 10.31 7.07 8.58
C ALA A 56 10.38 5.89 7.61
N TRP A 57 9.42 5.78 6.72
CA TRP A 57 9.35 4.74 5.72
C TRP A 57 10.54 4.77 4.77
N LEU A 58 10.92 5.95 4.28
CA LEU A 58 12.11 6.11 3.44
C LEU A 58 13.38 5.72 4.19
N ARG A 59 13.52 6.18 5.42
CA ARG A 59 14.69 5.89 6.25
C ARG A 59 14.85 4.39 6.46
N ASP A 60 13.74 3.67 6.63
CA ASP A 60 13.76 2.25 6.97
C ASP A 60 13.81 1.34 5.73
N GLY A 61 14.03 1.90 4.55
CA GLY A 61 14.21 1.13 3.33
C GLY A 61 12.95 0.88 2.53
N GLN A 62 11.89 1.64 2.79
CA GLN A 62 10.63 1.59 2.03
C GLN A 62 9.98 0.20 2.07
N PRO A 63 9.73 -0.37 3.25
CA PRO A 63 9.15 -1.72 3.34
C PRO A 63 7.77 -1.78 2.71
N LYS A 64 7.54 -2.84 1.92
CA LYS A 64 6.29 -3.06 1.19
C LYS A 64 5.82 -4.48 1.36
N VAL A 65 4.51 -4.65 1.40
CA VAL A 65 3.87 -5.97 1.40
C VAL A 65 2.82 -5.96 0.31
N VAL A 66 2.78 -7.01 -0.49
CA VAL A 66 1.80 -7.14 -1.58
C VAL A 66 0.80 -8.22 -1.22
N LEU A 67 -0.45 -7.82 -1.10
CA LEU A 67 -1.57 -8.66 -0.70
C LEU A 67 -2.55 -8.78 -1.86
N ARG A 68 -3.51 -9.69 -1.74
CA ARG A 68 -4.53 -9.87 -2.79
C ARG A 68 -5.92 -9.59 -2.28
N ALA A 69 -6.74 -9.04 -3.16
CA ALA A 69 -8.19 -8.96 -3.01
C ALA A 69 -8.84 -9.94 -3.96
N SER A 70 -9.96 -10.53 -3.57
CA SER A 70 -10.65 -11.53 -4.39
C SER A 70 -11.40 -10.94 -5.59
N GLY A 71 -11.71 -9.65 -5.57
CA GLY A 71 -12.44 -9.00 -6.64
C GLY A 71 -12.64 -7.52 -6.38
N GLU A 72 -13.42 -6.88 -7.24
CA GLU A 72 -13.64 -5.43 -7.18
C GLU A 72 -14.33 -5.01 -5.88
N GLU A 73 -15.36 -5.72 -5.46
CA GLU A 73 -16.07 -5.39 -4.22
C GLU A 73 -15.18 -5.54 -3.00
N HIS A 74 -14.36 -6.58 -2.97
CA HIS A 74 -13.41 -6.82 -1.88
C HIS A 74 -12.37 -5.70 -1.83
N LEU A 75 -11.82 -5.32 -2.98
CA LEU A 75 -10.87 -4.21 -3.06
C LEU A 75 -11.50 -2.91 -2.55
N ALA A 76 -12.72 -2.62 -2.98
CA ALA A 76 -13.43 -1.42 -2.55
C ALA A 76 -13.68 -1.42 -1.03
N ALA A 77 -14.08 -2.55 -0.47
CA ALA A 77 -14.32 -2.67 0.97
C ALA A 77 -13.03 -2.44 1.78
N ILE A 78 -11.91 -2.98 1.31
CA ILE A 78 -10.61 -2.79 1.95
C ILE A 78 -10.22 -1.30 1.92
N ALA A 79 -10.35 -0.67 0.75
CA ALA A 79 -10.04 0.75 0.60
C ALA A 79 -10.92 1.61 1.51
N ASP A 80 -12.21 1.33 1.56
CA ASP A 80 -13.15 2.07 2.41
C ASP A 80 -12.83 1.92 3.89
N GLN A 81 -12.48 0.72 4.34
CA GLN A 81 -12.05 0.49 5.73
C GLN A 81 -10.79 1.28 6.06
N ALA A 82 -9.83 1.30 5.15
CA ALA A 82 -8.59 2.04 5.36
C ALA A 82 -8.85 3.55 5.44
N ILE A 83 -9.70 4.08 4.56
CA ILE A 83 -10.09 5.49 4.57
C ILE A 83 -10.79 5.81 5.89
N ALA A 84 -11.73 4.98 6.33
CA ALA A 84 -12.46 5.18 7.58
C ALA A 84 -11.53 5.15 8.80
N ALA A 85 -10.43 4.40 8.71
CA ALA A 85 -9.41 4.35 9.76
C ALA A 85 -8.43 5.53 9.71
N GLY A 86 -8.60 6.46 8.78
CA GLY A 86 -7.73 7.62 8.63
C GLY A 86 -6.40 7.34 7.95
N LEU A 87 -6.28 6.20 7.25
CA LEU A 87 -5.06 5.85 6.53
C LEU A 87 -5.04 6.49 5.14
N PRO A 88 -3.84 6.82 4.63
CA PRO A 88 -3.74 7.26 3.23
C PRO A 88 -4.03 6.09 2.28
N VAL A 89 -4.87 6.33 1.27
CA VAL A 89 -5.26 5.31 0.29
C VAL A 89 -5.19 5.90 -1.11
N GLN A 90 -4.63 5.13 -2.04
CA GLN A 90 -4.61 5.46 -3.47
C GLN A 90 -5.18 4.27 -4.23
N VAL A 91 -6.25 4.48 -4.98
CA VAL A 91 -6.83 3.44 -5.85
C VAL A 91 -6.35 3.67 -7.27
N ILE A 92 -5.87 2.60 -7.91
CA ILE A 92 -5.34 2.65 -9.26
C ILE A 92 -6.35 2.05 -10.23
N HIS A 93 -6.63 2.79 -11.29
CA HIS A 93 -7.53 2.37 -12.36
C HIS A 93 -6.73 2.10 -13.62
N ASP A 94 -7.12 1.09 -14.37
CA ASP A 94 -6.42 0.75 -15.60
C ASP A 94 -6.63 1.83 -16.66
N ALA A 95 -5.58 2.10 -17.45
CA ALA A 95 -5.65 3.06 -18.54
C ALA A 95 -6.27 2.51 -19.82
N GLY A 96 -6.63 1.21 -19.85
CA GLY A 96 -7.24 0.58 -21.01
C GLY A 96 -6.27 0.22 -22.13
N ARG A 97 -4.97 0.12 -21.80
CA ARG A 97 -3.94 -0.14 -22.81
C ARG A 97 -3.48 -1.58 -22.85
N THR A 98 -4.03 -2.44 -22.00
CA THR A 98 -3.56 -3.80 -21.83
C THR A 98 -4.74 -4.78 -21.73
N GLN A 99 -4.60 -5.79 -20.88
CA GLN A 99 -5.53 -6.90 -20.69
C GLN A 99 -6.86 -6.51 -20.06
N VAL A 100 -6.91 -5.33 -19.42
CA VAL A 100 -8.02 -4.93 -18.56
C VAL A 100 -8.72 -3.72 -19.16
N ALA A 101 -10.04 -3.65 -19.04
CA ALA A 101 -10.84 -2.55 -19.58
C ALA A 101 -10.47 -1.22 -18.88
N GLU A 102 -10.54 -0.14 -19.67
CA GLU A 102 -10.26 1.22 -19.17
C GLU A 102 -11.14 1.55 -17.97
N GLY A 103 -10.54 2.17 -16.96
CA GLY A 103 -11.24 2.59 -15.76
C GLY A 103 -11.45 1.51 -14.72
N THR A 104 -11.09 0.25 -15.02
CA THR A 104 -11.22 -0.84 -14.05
C THR A 104 -10.26 -0.63 -12.89
N PRO A 105 -10.74 -0.66 -11.62
CA PRO A 105 -9.84 -0.61 -10.49
C PRO A 105 -9.05 -1.93 -10.40
N THR A 106 -7.73 -1.83 -10.35
CA THR A 106 -6.84 -3.00 -10.38
C THR A 106 -6.18 -3.28 -9.06
N CYS A 107 -5.88 -2.22 -8.31
CA CYS A 107 -5.20 -2.33 -7.02
C CYS A 107 -5.35 -1.05 -6.23
N CYS A 108 -4.95 -1.11 -4.97
CA CYS A 108 -4.81 0.09 -4.16
C CYS A 108 -3.55 0.02 -3.31
N ALA A 109 -3.06 1.20 -2.91
CA ALA A 109 -1.99 1.34 -1.96
C ALA A 109 -2.55 1.90 -0.66
N ILE A 110 -2.13 1.35 0.47
CA ILE A 110 -2.50 1.81 1.81
C ILE A 110 -1.22 2.13 2.56
N GLY A 111 -1.06 3.40 2.91
CA GLY A 111 0.15 3.89 3.56
C GLY A 111 0.96 4.83 2.66
N PRO A 112 2.23 5.09 3.01
CA PRO A 112 2.94 4.54 4.18
C PRO A 112 2.34 5.03 5.49
N ALA A 113 2.26 4.15 6.45
CA ALA A 113 1.74 4.43 7.79
C ALA A 113 2.28 3.40 8.78
N GLN A 114 1.97 3.58 10.04
CA GLN A 114 2.41 2.68 11.10
C GLN A 114 1.85 1.27 10.88
N ASP A 115 2.71 0.28 11.06
CA ASP A 115 2.37 -1.13 10.84
C ASP A 115 1.09 -1.56 11.54
N ALA A 116 0.95 -1.22 12.82
CA ALA A 116 -0.22 -1.62 13.60
C ALA A 116 -1.53 -1.06 13.05
N ARG A 117 -1.49 0.17 12.56
CA ARG A 117 -2.68 0.81 11.96
C ARG A 117 -3.07 0.13 10.66
N ILE A 118 -2.08 -0.21 9.84
CA ILE A 118 -2.32 -0.91 8.58
C ILE A 118 -2.80 -2.34 8.84
N ASP A 119 -2.17 -3.04 9.78
CA ASP A 119 -2.54 -4.41 10.12
C ASP A 119 -3.98 -4.52 10.62
N ALA A 120 -4.50 -3.50 11.28
CA ALA A 120 -5.89 -3.48 11.73
C ALA A 120 -6.88 -3.61 10.55
N VAL A 121 -6.47 -3.18 9.36
CA VAL A 121 -7.31 -3.25 8.15
C VAL A 121 -6.94 -4.44 7.26
N THR A 122 -5.65 -4.74 7.11
CA THR A 122 -5.16 -5.68 6.10
C THR A 122 -4.53 -6.95 6.67
N GLY A 123 -4.47 -7.09 7.99
CA GLY A 123 -3.72 -8.17 8.63
C GLY A 123 -4.21 -9.58 8.32
N GLU A 124 -5.46 -9.73 7.87
CA GLU A 124 -6.03 -11.04 7.54
C GLU A 124 -5.98 -11.36 6.05
N LEU A 125 -5.50 -10.44 5.22
CA LEU A 125 -5.41 -10.66 3.78
C LEU A 125 -4.24 -11.57 3.45
N ALA A 126 -4.43 -12.42 2.43
CA ALA A 126 -3.39 -13.31 1.97
C ALA A 126 -2.36 -12.56 1.10
N LEU A 127 -1.13 -13.05 1.13
CA LEU A 127 -0.09 -12.58 0.21
C LEU A 127 -0.47 -12.91 -1.24
N LEU A 128 -0.07 -12.04 -2.14
CA LEU A 128 -0.33 -12.26 -3.57
C LEU A 128 0.47 -13.48 -4.12
#